data_0cb88fb999a6759ce83ba5e70ffa8194
#
_entry.id   0cb88fb999a6759ce83ba5e70ffa8194
#
_cell.length_a   1.000
_cell.length_b   1.000
_cell.length_c   1.000
_cell.angle_alpha   90.00
_cell.angle_beta   90.00
_cell.angle_gamma   90.00
#
_symmetry.space_group_name_H-M   'P 1'
#
loop_
_entity.id
_entity.type
_entity.pdbx_description
1 polymer ?
#
loop_
_entity_poly.entity_id
_entity_poly.type
_entity_poly.pdbx_seq_one_letter_code
_entity_poly.pdbx_strand_id
1 'polypeptide(L)'
;MDRSLLKQLLVGVFAACTIALGCAADKRRSPPDYESLSFEDTISWPKPEVATFTLQNGIRCLLIEEKDLPLIEVYVTVRSGEFLVSANRTGLAEITGMVMRSGGSERYPTEKLNRLLAGKAAQMETAFGFISGSARMNILREDFKTLLPVFVDLLKQPVFPEDKVKLAKQQLKARIARRNDEQSSIAMRTYRRLIYGPDSVYAREPEYETVEGISREDLVDFHRRAYQGANLMVGMVGDFDSETILPIIEKAFSVFPSGEKINIELPCVDRSEE
;
A
#
# COMPACT_ATOMS: atom_id res chain seq x y z
N MET A 1 63.15 -39.95 -39.01
CA MET A 1 61.75 -39.73 -38.61
C MET A 1 61.51 -38.24 -38.44
N ASP A 2 60.73 -37.72 -39.35
CA ASP A 2 60.65 -36.28 -39.60
C ASP A 2 59.93 -35.55 -38.42
N ARG A 3 60.60 -34.53 -37.85
CA ARG A 3 60.07 -33.77 -36.71
C ARG A 3 58.72 -33.04 -37.01
N SER A 4 58.42 -32.90 -38.29
CA SER A 4 57.18 -32.30 -38.73
C SER A 4 55.96 -33.24 -38.57
N LEU A 5 56.13 -34.51 -38.86
CA LEU A 5 55.14 -35.55 -38.70
C LEU A 5 54.78 -35.81 -37.22
N LEU A 6 55.77 -35.73 -36.34
CA LEU A 6 55.56 -35.89 -34.90
C LEU A 6 54.76 -34.74 -34.30
N LYS A 7 54.96 -33.49 -34.77
CA LYS A 7 54.16 -32.33 -34.36
C LYS A 7 52.71 -32.40 -34.83
N GLN A 8 52.46 -32.86 -36.07
CA GLN A 8 51.12 -33.03 -36.59
C GLN A 8 50.36 -34.14 -35.88
N LEU A 9 51.00 -35.21 -35.52
CA LEU A 9 50.38 -36.28 -34.73
C LEU A 9 50.04 -35.83 -33.28
N LEU A 10 50.93 -35.05 -32.64
CA LEU A 10 50.68 -34.52 -31.31
C LEU A 10 49.53 -33.51 -31.28
N VAL A 11 49.39 -32.64 -32.29
CA VAL A 11 48.29 -31.67 -32.41
C VAL A 11 46.97 -32.41 -32.67
N GLY A 12 47.00 -33.44 -33.51
CA GLY A 12 45.79 -34.29 -33.79
C GLY A 12 45.29 -35.04 -32.57
N VAL A 13 46.20 -35.62 -31.77
CA VAL A 13 45.84 -36.30 -30.52
C VAL A 13 45.33 -35.33 -29.47
N PHE A 14 45.91 -34.13 -29.35
CA PHE A 14 45.41 -33.10 -28.43
C PHE A 14 44.03 -32.56 -28.80
N ALA A 15 43.79 -32.37 -30.09
CA ALA A 15 42.48 -31.95 -30.58
C ALA A 15 41.40 -33.05 -30.39
N ALA A 16 41.75 -34.33 -30.58
CA ALA A 16 40.82 -35.45 -30.33
C ALA A 16 40.51 -35.64 -28.84
N CYS A 17 41.49 -35.41 -27.91
CA CYS A 17 41.25 -35.44 -26.48
C CYS A 17 40.38 -34.30 -25.97
N THR A 18 40.47 -33.07 -26.54
CA THR A 18 39.64 -31.95 -26.15
C THR A 18 38.20 -32.12 -26.61
N ILE A 19 37.95 -32.74 -27.76
CA ILE A 19 36.62 -33.05 -28.24
C ILE A 19 35.98 -34.20 -27.42
N ALA A 20 36.73 -35.18 -27.00
CA ALA A 20 36.24 -36.28 -26.16
C ALA A 20 35.90 -35.83 -24.72
N LEU A 21 36.64 -34.87 -24.18
CA LEU A 21 36.35 -34.28 -22.84
C LEU A 21 35.17 -33.33 -22.87
N GLY A 22 34.86 -32.68 -24.01
CA GLY A 22 33.72 -31.77 -24.16
C GLY A 22 32.37 -32.49 -24.26
N CYS A 23 32.35 -33.79 -24.65
CA CYS A 23 31.10 -34.57 -24.75
C CYS A 23 30.71 -35.33 -23.46
N ALA A 24 31.51 -35.27 -22.40
CA ALA A 24 31.26 -36.05 -21.18
C ALA A 24 30.62 -35.27 -20.03
N ALA A 25 30.23 -34.02 -20.23
CA ALA A 25 29.73 -33.19 -19.15
C ALA A 25 28.53 -32.36 -19.52
N ASP A 26 27.47 -32.97 -19.98
CA ASP A 26 26.14 -32.43 -19.76
C ASP A 26 25.14 -33.60 -19.64
N LYS A 27 25.19 -34.30 -18.54
CA LYS A 27 23.99 -34.96 -18.05
C LYS A 27 23.07 -33.80 -17.71
N ARG A 28 22.29 -33.32 -18.70
CA ARG A 28 21.11 -32.56 -18.44
C ARG A 28 20.39 -33.25 -17.30
N ARG A 29 20.42 -32.67 -16.13
CA ARG A 29 19.54 -33.12 -15.05
C ARG A 29 18.16 -33.04 -15.65
N SER A 30 17.55 -34.19 -15.93
CA SER A 30 16.14 -34.24 -16.23
C SER A 30 15.46 -33.37 -15.16
N PRO A 31 14.57 -32.46 -15.53
CA PRO A 31 13.81 -31.75 -14.52
C PRO A 31 13.25 -32.81 -13.57
N PRO A 32 13.25 -32.53 -12.25
CA PRO A 32 12.72 -33.48 -11.29
C PRO A 32 11.31 -33.85 -11.75
N ASP A 33 11.04 -35.15 -11.79
CA ASP A 33 9.73 -35.67 -12.12
C ASP A 33 8.76 -35.06 -11.08
N TYR A 34 7.88 -34.14 -11.51
CA TYR A 34 6.95 -33.45 -10.61
C TYR A 34 6.00 -34.45 -9.91
N GLU A 35 5.78 -35.65 -10.51
CA GLU A 35 4.98 -36.73 -9.93
C GLU A 35 5.71 -37.40 -8.75
N SER A 36 7.03 -37.30 -8.68
CA SER A 36 7.84 -37.84 -7.58
C SER A 36 7.95 -36.86 -6.39
N LEU A 37 7.48 -35.61 -6.49
CA LEU A 37 7.49 -34.68 -5.42
C LEU A 37 6.36 -35.03 -4.45
N SER A 38 6.71 -35.52 -3.28
CA SER A 38 5.77 -35.69 -2.17
C SER A 38 5.77 -34.38 -1.36
N PHE A 39 4.63 -33.75 -1.27
CA PHE A 39 4.41 -32.63 -0.36
C PHE A 39 3.69 -33.17 0.87
N GLU A 40 4.00 -32.60 2.04
CA GLU A 40 3.18 -32.86 3.21
C GLU A 40 1.74 -32.44 2.92
N ASP A 41 0.78 -33.32 3.17
CA ASP A 41 -0.64 -33.09 2.89
C ASP A 41 -1.22 -31.87 3.61
N THR A 42 -0.51 -31.36 4.60
CA THR A 42 -0.92 -30.19 5.37
C THR A 42 0.27 -29.29 5.66
N ILE A 43 0.33 -28.15 4.99
CA ILE A 43 1.26 -27.08 5.39
C ILE A 43 0.66 -26.38 6.60
N SER A 44 1.24 -26.62 7.77
CA SER A 44 0.88 -25.89 8.98
C SER A 44 1.64 -24.56 9.01
N TRP A 45 0.92 -23.46 8.77
CA TRP A 45 1.46 -22.13 8.98
C TRP A 45 1.29 -21.73 10.45
N PRO A 46 2.36 -21.37 11.16
CA PRO A 46 2.23 -20.82 12.49
C PRO A 46 1.37 -19.55 12.43
N LYS A 47 0.28 -19.53 13.19
CA LYS A 47 -0.55 -18.32 13.28
C LYS A 47 0.13 -17.37 14.24
N PRO A 48 0.39 -16.11 13.84
CA PRO A 48 0.94 -15.12 14.77
C PRO A 48 -0.06 -14.88 15.90
N GLU A 49 0.44 -14.71 17.11
CA GLU A 49 -0.36 -14.26 18.23
C GLU A 49 -0.70 -12.79 18.05
N VAL A 50 -2.01 -12.48 17.99
CA VAL A 50 -2.51 -11.12 17.75
C VAL A 50 -3.15 -10.61 19.04
N ALA A 51 -2.49 -9.68 19.72
CA ALA A 51 -3.09 -8.97 20.82
C ALA A 51 -4.08 -7.92 20.29
N THR A 52 -5.32 -7.94 20.83
CA THR A 52 -6.40 -7.06 20.34
C THR A 52 -6.98 -6.27 21.51
N PHE A 53 -7.10 -4.96 21.34
CA PHE A 53 -7.78 -4.06 22.30
C PHE A 53 -8.58 -2.98 21.60
N THR A 54 -9.46 -2.34 22.37
CA THR A 54 -10.22 -1.18 21.90
C THR A 54 -9.96 -0.02 22.83
N LEU A 55 -9.52 1.10 22.28
CA LEU A 55 -9.30 2.34 23.03
C LEU A 55 -10.63 2.97 23.44
N GLN A 56 -10.59 3.88 24.42
CA GLN A 56 -11.79 4.56 24.93
C GLN A 56 -12.58 5.33 23.88
N ASN A 57 -11.89 5.81 22.84
CA ASN A 57 -12.50 6.51 21.71
C ASN A 57 -13.00 5.60 20.58
N GLY A 58 -12.99 4.28 20.79
CA GLY A 58 -13.51 3.28 19.85
C GLY A 58 -12.50 2.78 18.82
N ILE A 59 -11.26 3.27 18.79
CA ILE A 59 -10.21 2.76 17.91
C ILE A 59 -9.87 1.33 18.30
N ARG A 60 -9.89 0.43 17.32
CA ARG A 60 -9.48 -0.97 17.48
C ARG A 60 -7.99 -1.11 17.16
N CYS A 61 -7.23 -1.70 18.09
CA CYS A 61 -5.79 -1.94 17.96
C CYS A 61 -5.51 -3.43 17.85
N LEU A 62 -4.62 -3.80 16.94
CA LEU A 62 -4.14 -5.15 16.66
C LEU A 62 -2.61 -5.12 16.72
N LEU A 63 -1.99 -5.86 17.63
CA LEU A 63 -0.54 -5.87 17.79
C LEU A 63 0.01 -7.28 17.54
N ILE A 64 1.09 -7.35 16.77
CA ILE A 64 1.86 -8.56 16.49
C ILE A 64 3.32 -8.27 16.82
N GLU A 65 3.88 -8.98 17.77
CA GLU A 65 5.30 -8.89 18.11
C GLU A 65 6.13 -9.73 17.13
N GLU A 66 7.08 -9.09 16.46
CA GLU A 66 8.02 -9.72 15.52
C GLU A 66 9.40 -9.13 15.77
N LYS A 67 10.31 -9.93 16.33
CA LYS A 67 11.62 -9.47 16.84
C LYS A 67 12.80 -9.79 15.93
N ASP A 68 12.55 -10.36 14.75
CA ASP A 68 13.61 -10.75 13.82
C ASP A 68 14.37 -9.53 13.25
N LEU A 69 13.67 -8.41 13.10
CA LEU A 69 14.24 -7.15 12.61
C LEU A 69 13.91 -6.01 13.57
N PRO A 70 14.80 -5.04 13.78
CA PRO A 70 14.56 -3.87 14.65
C PRO A 70 13.67 -2.83 13.96
N LEU A 71 12.54 -3.27 13.40
CA LEU A 71 11.59 -2.45 12.66
C LEU A 71 10.24 -2.42 13.36
N ILE A 72 9.51 -1.34 13.19
CA ILE A 72 8.10 -1.23 13.58
C ILE A 72 7.33 -0.69 12.39
N GLU A 73 6.27 -1.38 12.03
CA GLU A 73 5.32 -0.97 11.03
C GLU A 73 3.98 -0.68 11.68
N VAL A 74 3.43 0.51 11.40
CA VAL A 74 2.13 0.95 11.90
C VAL A 74 1.20 1.15 10.72
N TYR A 75 0.07 0.49 10.74
CA TYR A 75 -1.02 0.64 9.78
C TYR A 75 -2.22 1.27 10.44
N VAL A 76 -2.75 2.31 9.85
CA VAL A 76 -4.06 2.86 10.22
C VAL A 76 -5.01 2.64 9.05
N THR A 77 -6.06 1.86 9.29
CA THR A 77 -7.15 1.70 8.33
C THR A 77 -8.28 2.64 8.73
N VAL A 78 -8.78 3.39 7.75
CA VAL A 78 -9.88 4.34 7.91
C VAL A 78 -11.11 3.80 7.19
N ARG A 79 -12.23 3.67 7.88
CA ARG A 79 -13.51 3.21 7.31
C ARG A 79 -14.18 4.34 6.53
N SER A 80 -13.55 4.79 5.45
CA SER A 80 -14.02 5.82 4.54
C SER A 80 -13.29 5.72 3.22
N GLY A 81 -13.94 6.10 2.11
CA GLY A 81 -13.33 6.02 0.78
C GLY A 81 -14.16 6.71 -0.27
N GLU A 82 -13.78 6.53 -1.54
CA GLU A 82 -14.44 7.14 -2.70
C GLU A 82 -15.92 6.77 -2.80
N PHE A 83 -16.30 5.61 -2.30
CA PHE A 83 -17.66 5.13 -2.21
C PHE A 83 -18.63 6.13 -1.52
N LEU A 84 -18.15 6.86 -0.51
CA LEU A 84 -18.94 7.85 0.24
C LEU A 84 -18.93 9.24 -0.39
N VAL A 85 -18.21 9.41 -1.47
CA VAL A 85 -18.12 10.69 -2.19
C VAL A 85 -19.28 10.84 -3.14
N SER A 86 -19.87 12.03 -3.22
CA SER A 86 -20.91 12.35 -4.19
C SER A 86 -20.38 12.28 -5.63
N ALA A 87 -21.24 11.92 -6.58
CA ALA A 87 -20.86 11.73 -7.97
C ALA A 87 -20.16 12.95 -8.60
N ASN A 88 -20.58 14.17 -8.23
CA ASN A 88 -20.01 15.42 -8.72
C ASN A 88 -18.65 15.78 -8.07
N ARG A 89 -18.13 14.98 -7.16
CA ARG A 89 -16.85 15.14 -6.48
C ARG A 89 -15.97 13.89 -6.60
N THR A 90 -16.27 13.01 -7.56
CA THR A 90 -15.48 11.79 -7.78
C THR A 90 -14.00 12.14 -7.95
N GLY A 91 -13.13 11.48 -7.17
CA GLY A 91 -11.70 11.80 -7.02
C GLY A 91 -11.33 12.50 -5.70
N LEU A 92 -12.32 12.93 -4.91
CA LEU A 92 -12.09 13.66 -3.65
C LEU A 92 -11.31 12.82 -2.63
N ALA A 93 -11.71 11.57 -2.42
CA ALA A 93 -11.05 10.71 -1.45
C ALA A 93 -9.57 10.50 -1.85
N GLU A 94 -9.31 10.21 -3.11
CA GLU A 94 -7.95 10.03 -3.62
C GLU A 94 -7.09 11.28 -3.45
N ILE A 95 -7.58 12.45 -3.87
CA ILE A 95 -6.87 13.73 -3.70
C ILE A 95 -6.61 13.99 -2.21
N THR A 96 -7.56 13.72 -1.33
CA THR A 96 -7.38 13.88 0.12
C THR A 96 -6.21 13.03 0.61
N GLY A 97 -6.16 11.74 0.25
CA GLY A 97 -5.06 10.86 0.63
C GLY A 97 -3.70 11.35 0.13
N MET A 98 -3.62 11.79 -1.13
CA MET A 98 -2.38 12.32 -1.71
C MET A 98 -1.90 13.60 -0.99
N VAL A 99 -2.82 14.51 -0.69
CA VAL A 99 -2.47 15.82 -0.13
C VAL A 99 -2.19 15.75 1.37
N MET A 100 -2.80 14.85 2.12
CA MET A 100 -2.45 14.64 3.54
C MET A 100 -0.94 14.42 3.71
N ARG A 101 -0.36 13.46 2.97
CA ARG A 101 1.07 13.15 3.06
C ARG A 101 1.94 14.25 2.47
N SER A 102 1.58 14.76 1.30
CA SER A 102 2.37 15.76 0.59
C SER A 102 2.26 17.16 1.17
N GLY A 103 1.18 17.48 1.86
CA GLY A 103 0.94 18.75 2.52
C GLY A 103 1.55 18.88 3.92
N GLY A 104 1.66 17.73 4.62
CA GLY A 104 2.12 17.70 6.00
C GLY A 104 1.09 18.26 6.99
N SER A 105 1.58 18.65 8.18
CA SER A 105 0.79 19.28 9.24
C SER A 105 1.36 20.66 9.60
N GLU A 106 0.66 21.42 10.44
CA GLU A 106 1.17 22.73 10.91
C GLU A 106 2.53 22.61 11.60
N ARG A 107 2.72 21.59 12.44
CA ARG A 107 3.97 21.35 13.16
C ARG A 107 5.07 20.80 12.27
N TYR A 108 4.68 20.05 11.26
CA TYR A 108 5.57 19.36 10.31
C TYR A 108 5.16 19.67 8.86
N PRO A 109 5.40 20.92 8.40
CA PRO A 109 5.21 21.27 6.98
C PRO A 109 6.02 20.34 6.07
N THR A 110 5.61 20.20 4.83
CA THR A 110 6.12 19.23 3.84
C THR A 110 7.65 19.04 3.87
N GLU A 111 8.41 20.15 3.80
CA GLU A 111 9.87 20.09 3.75
C GLU A 111 10.49 19.62 5.07
N LYS A 112 9.95 20.07 6.20
CA LYS A 112 10.39 19.63 7.53
C LYS A 112 10.10 18.16 7.72
N LEU A 113 8.91 17.71 7.35
CA LEU A 113 8.50 16.29 7.41
C LEU A 113 9.43 15.44 6.55
N ASN A 114 9.62 15.80 5.28
CA ASN A 114 10.47 15.03 4.36
C ASN A 114 11.92 14.95 4.85
N ARG A 115 12.46 16.04 5.37
CA ARG A 115 13.83 16.07 5.93
C ARG A 115 13.97 15.17 7.17
N LEU A 116 12.96 15.21 8.05
CA LEU A 116 12.89 14.34 9.22
C LEU A 116 12.86 12.86 8.83
N LEU A 117 11.98 12.50 7.91
CA LEU A 117 11.84 11.12 7.45
C LEU A 117 13.10 10.62 6.73
N ALA A 118 13.68 11.43 5.84
CA ALA A 118 14.93 11.09 5.15
C ALA A 118 16.10 10.89 6.13
N GLY A 119 16.20 11.74 7.17
CA GLY A 119 17.22 11.63 8.19
C GLY A 119 17.10 10.40 9.11
N LYS A 120 15.93 9.75 9.10
CA LYS A 120 15.62 8.57 9.90
C LYS A 120 15.39 7.30 9.06
N ALA A 121 15.61 7.36 7.75
CA ALA A 121 15.22 6.30 6.81
C ALA A 121 13.76 5.81 7.02
N ALA A 122 12.88 6.71 7.48
CA ALA A 122 11.50 6.43 7.83
C ALA A 122 10.58 6.70 6.64
N GLN A 123 9.48 5.96 6.57
CA GLN A 123 8.45 6.14 5.56
C GLN A 123 7.10 6.41 6.23
N MET A 124 6.37 7.37 5.69
CA MET A 124 4.97 7.63 6.05
C MET A 124 4.20 7.88 4.77
N GLU A 125 3.09 7.17 4.58
CA GLU A 125 2.24 7.29 3.41
C GLU A 125 0.77 7.34 3.81
N THR A 126 -0.03 8.04 3.02
CA THR A 126 -1.50 8.12 3.19
C THR A 126 -2.18 7.95 1.85
N ALA A 127 -3.28 7.21 1.83
CA ALA A 127 -4.08 7.00 0.64
C ALA A 127 -5.55 6.75 1.00
N PHE A 128 -6.45 7.02 0.07
CA PHE A 128 -7.82 6.55 0.13
C PHE A 128 -8.12 5.76 -1.14
N GLY A 129 -8.68 4.58 -0.94
CA GLY A 129 -9.22 3.74 -1.99
C GLY A 129 -10.73 3.86 -2.10
N PHE A 130 -11.35 2.82 -2.69
CA PHE A 130 -12.79 2.82 -2.93
C PHE A 130 -13.61 2.77 -1.64
N ILE A 131 -13.33 1.80 -0.72
CA ILE A 131 -14.10 1.60 0.52
C ILE A 131 -13.34 1.96 1.79
N SER A 132 -12.03 2.12 1.72
CA SER A 132 -11.20 2.40 2.90
C SER A 132 -10.06 3.34 2.57
N GLY A 133 -9.67 4.14 3.56
CA GLY A 133 -8.40 4.82 3.60
C GLY A 133 -7.34 4.02 4.34
N SER A 134 -6.09 4.34 4.10
CA SER A 134 -4.93 3.76 4.77
C SER A 134 -3.90 4.83 5.08
N ALA A 135 -3.24 4.67 6.21
CA ALA A 135 -2.00 5.38 6.50
C ALA A 135 -0.98 4.37 7.02
N ARG A 136 0.25 4.48 6.58
CA ARG A 136 1.33 3.56 6.93
C ARG A 136 2.54 4.35 7.42
N MET A 137 3.17 3.82 8.45
CA MET A 137 4.47 4.28 8.93
C MET A 137 5.40 3.07 9.07
N ASN A 138 6.60 3.15 8.48
CA ASN A 138 7.65 2.14 8.62
C ASN A 138 8.91 2.82 9.14
N ILE A 139 9.45 2.33 10.26
CA ILE A 139 10.50 2.98 11.02
C ILE A 139 11.41 1.98 11.74
N LEU A 140 12.59 2.43 12.13
CA LEU A 140 13.41 1.72 13.12
C LEU A 140 12.73 1.77 14.51
N ARG A 141 12.86 0.69 15.29
CA ARG A 141 12.34 0.59 16.65
C ARG A 141 12.76 1.76 17.54
N GLU A 142 14.01 2.17 17.46
CA GLU A 142 14.56 3.27 18.27
C GLU A 142 13.88 4.62 18.01
N ASP A 143 13.33 4.82 16.81
CA ASP A 143 12.68 6.05 16.40
C ASP A 143 11.19 6.11 16.71
N PHE A 144 10.62 5.02 17.21
CA PHE A 144 9.16 4.91 17.45
C PHE A 144 8.62 6.03 18.34
N LYS A 145 9.25 6.28 19.48
CA LYS A 145 8.80 7.32 20.42
C LYS A 145 8.86 8.74 19.83
N THR A 146 9.78 8.96 18.89
CA THR A 146 9.95 10.25 18.21
C THR A 146 8.98 10.41 17.04
N LEU A 147 8.77 9.37 16.24
CA LEU A 147 8.02 9.45 14.99
C LEU A 147 6.53 9.14 15.13
N LEU A 148 6.10 8.36 16.14
CA LEU A 148 4.67 8.13 16.37
C LEU A 148 3.88 9.43 16.58
N PRO A 149 4.33 10.40 17.41
CA PRO A 149 3.64 11.67 17.54
C PRO A 149 3.57 12.47 16.22
N VAL A 150 4.61 12.39 15.38
CA VAL A 150 4.63 13.03 14.06
C VAL A 150 3.60 12.42 13.13
N PHE A 151 3.51 11.09 13.12
CA PHE A 151 2.53 10.34 12.34
C PHE A 151 1.09 10.67 12.77
N VAL A 152 0.84 10.63 14.07
CA VAL A 152 -0.49 10.98 14.61
C VAL A 152 -0.86 12.44 14.31
N ASP A 153 0.08 13.38 14.41
CA ASP A 153 -0.14 14.80 14.07
C ASP A 153 -0.50 14.96 12.58
N LEU A 154 0.22 14.25 11.70
CA LEU A 154 -0.09 14.20 10.26
C LEU A 154 -1.52 13.71 9.98
N LEU A 155 -1.95 12.66 10.70
CA LEU A 155 -3.28 12.08 10.52
C LEU A 155 -4.39 12.93 11.14
N LYS A 156 -4.09 13.64 12.23
CA LYS A 156 -5.10 14.42 12.97
C LYS A 156 -5.32 15.81 12.40
N GLN A 157 -4.25 16.47 11.95
CA GLN A 157 -4.26 17.88 11.57
C GLN A 157 -3.49 18.14 10.27
N PRO A 158 -3.85 17.48 9.15
CA PRO A 158 -3.26 17.80 7.85
C PRO A 158 -3.66 19.21 7.41
N VAL A 159 -2.74 19.93 6.75
CA VAL A 159 -2.95 21.37 6.41
C VAL A 159 -3.67 21.55 5.08
N PHE A 160 -3.53 20.65 4.13
CA PHE A 160 -4.05 20.75 2.76
C PHE A 160 -3.66 22.09 2.06
N PRO A 161 -2.36 22.36 1.83
CA PRO A 161 -1.93 23.57 1.15
C PRO A 161 -2.48 23.65 -0.27
N GLU A 162 -2.90 24.85 -0.70
CA GLU A 162 -3.53 25.06 -2.02
C GLU A 162 -2.65 24.62 -3.18
N ASP A 163 -1.32 24.86 -3.11
CA ASP A 163 -0.37 24.41 -4.13
C ASP A 163 -0.33 22.88 -4.24
N LYS A 164 -0.46 22.15 -3.11
CA LYS A 164 -0.50 20.67 -3.08
C LYS A 164 -1.83 20.14 -3.59
N VAL A 165 -2.94 20.78 -3.25
CA VAL A 165 -4.25 20.46 -3.81
C VAL A 165 -4.24 20.65 -5.33
N LYS A 166 -3.72 21.76 -5.82
CA LYS A 166 -3.58 22.05 -7.26
C LYS A 166 -2.71 21.00 -7.96
N LEU A 167 -1.58 20.63 -7.35
CA LEU A 167 -0.67 19.61 -7.89
C LEU A 167 -1.36 18.23 -7.97
N ALA A 168 -2.05 17.81 -6.92
CA ALA A 168 -2.78 16.54 -6.89
C ALA A 168 -3.89 16.50 -7.96
N LYS A 169 -4.64 17.60 -8.13
CA LYS A 169 -5.63 17.75 -9.22
C LYS A 169 -4.97 17.63 -10.59
N GLN A 170 -3.82 18.26 -10.81
CA GLN A 170 -3.07 18.16 -12.07
C GLN A 170 -2.60 16.74 -12.36
N GLN A 171 -2.10 16.02 -11.34
CA GLN A 171 -1.68 14.62 -11.47
C GLN A 171 -2.87 13.72 -11.84
N LEU A 172 -4.02 13.92 -11.19
CA LEU A 172 -5.23 13.16 -11.51
C LEU A 172 -5.73 13.46 -12.92
N LYS A 173 -5.75 14.74 -13.34
CA LYS A 173 -6.09 15.14 -14.72
C LYS A 173 -5.15 14.54 -15.76
N ALA A 174 -3.83 14.50 -15.48
CA ALA A 174 -2.86 13.85 -16.35
C ALA A 174 -3.11 12.35 -16.51
N ARG A 175 -3.58 11.67 -15.45
CA ARG A 175 -3.98 10.27 -15.49
C ARG A 175 -5.28 10.07 -16.29
N ILE A 176 -6.26 10.97 -16.15
CA ILE A 176 -7.48 10.98 -16.98
C ILE A 176 -7.13 11.11 -18.46
N ALA A 177 -6.19 12.01 -18.81
CA ALA A 177 -5.75 12.20 -20.20
C ALA A 177 -5.19 10.91 -20.84
N ARG A 178 -4.48 10.09 -20.04
CA ARG A 178 -3.84 8.85 -20.50
C ARG A 178 -4.67 7.59 -20.29
N ARG A 179 -5.87 7.70 -19.73
CA ARG A 179 -6.69 6.53 -19.36
C ARG A 179 -7.09 5.62 -20.55
N ASN A 180 -6.94 6.11 -21.77
CA ASN A 180 -7.23 5.37 -23.00
C ASN A 180 -5.98 4.84 -23.71
N ASP A 181 -4.78 5.03 -23.14
CA ASP A 181 -3.53 4.58 -23.76
C ASP A 181 -3.37 3.05 -23.64
N GLU A 182 -4.05 2.42 -22.68
CA GLU A 182 -3.98 0.97 -22.46
C GLU A 182 -5.33 0.30 -22.72
N GLN A 183 -5.32 -0.73 -23.58
CA GLN A 183 -6.51 -1.49 -23.95
C GLN A 183 -7.18 -2.19 -22.76
N SER A 184 -6.38 -2.74 -21.84
CA SER A 184 -6.87 -3.38 -20.60
C SER A 184 -7.68 -2.41 -19.73
N SER A 185 -7.23 -1.17 -19.62
CA SER A 185 -7.90 -0.12 -18.86
C SER A 185 -9.25 0.25 -19.50
N ILE A 186 -9.31 0.35 -20.83
CA ILE A 186 -10.57 0.59 -21.56
C ILE A 186 -11.54 -0.57 -21.35
N ALA A 187 -11.07 -1.81 -21.52
CA ALA A 187 -11.89 -3.01 -21.35
C ALA A 187 -12.47 -3.10 -19.94
N MET A 188 -11.65 -2.86 -18.91
CA MET A 188 -12.09 -2.93 -17.52
C MET A 188 -13.11 -1.84 -17.17
N ARG A 189 -12.98 -0.63 -17.68
CA ARG A 189 -13.99 0.43 -17.51
C ARG A 189 -15.31 0.08 -18.18
N THR A 190 -15.25 -0.39 -19.42
CA THR A 190 -16.43 -0.82 -20.16
C THR A 190 -17.12 -1.96 -19.43
N TYR A 191 -16.38 -2.96 -18.99
CA TYR A 191 -16.87 -4.08 -18.20
C TYR A 191 -17.60 -3.63 -16.93
N ARG A 192 -17.00 -2.72 -16.13
CA ARG A 192 -17.67 -2.20 -14.93
C ARG A 192 -18.98 -1.49 -15.24
N ARG A 193 -19.00 -0.68 -16.31
CA ARG A 193 -20.23 0.01 -16.75
C ARG A 193 -21.32 -0.96 -17.19
N LEU A 194 -20.95 -2.04 -17.86
CA LEU A 194 -21.90 -3.07 -18.29
C LEU A 194 -22.47 -3.87 -17.10
N ILE A 195 -21.59 -4.26 -16.15
CA ILE A 195 -22.00 -5.10 -15.01
C ILE A 195 -22.79 -4.30 -13.97
N TYR A 196 -22.35 -3.08 -13.65
CA TYR A 196 -22.87 -2.30 -12.53
C TYR A 196 -23.81 -1.16 -12.95
N GLY A 197 -23.91 -0.88 -14.23
CA GLY A 197 -24.59 0.29 -14.77
C GLY A 197 -23.72 1.56 -14.76
N PRO A 198 -23.94 2.49 -15.70
CA PRO A 198 -23.11 3.69 -15.88
C PRO A 198 -23.16 4.65 -14.68
N ASP A 199 -24.27 4.71 -13.96
CA ASP A 199 -24.49 5.61 -12.83
C ASP A 199 -24.09 4.99 -11.47
N SER A 200 -23.72 3.71 -11.49
CA SER A 200 -23.33 2.99 -10.28
C SER A 200 -22.07 3.56 -9.66
N VAL A 201 -22.03 3.59 -8.32
CA VAL A 201 -20.81 3.95 -7.57
C VAL A 201 -19.62 3.08 -7.95
N TYR A 202 -19.83 1.83 -8.35
CA TYR A 202 -18.78 0.89 -8.78
C TYR A 202 -18.21 1.21 -10.17
N ALA A 203 -18.95 1.94 -11.01
CA ALA A 203 -18.54 2.33 -12.35
C ALA A 203 -18.07 3.78 -12.44
N ARG A 204 -18.19 4.55 -11.36
CA ARG A 204 -17.74 5.94 -11.32
C ARG A 204 -16.23 6.03 -11.49
N GLU A 205 -15.81 7.00 -12.28
CA GLU A 205 -14.42 7.38 -12.43
C GLU A 205 -14.29 8.90 -12.35
N PRO A 206 -13.14 9.42 -11.91
CA PRO A 206 -12.87 10.85 -11.97
C PRO A 206 -12.93 11.38 -13.39
N GLU A 207 -13.56 12.52 -13.58
CA GLU A 207 -13.61 13.29 -14.83
C GLU A 207 -13.03 14.68 -14.61
N TYR A 208 -12.67 15.37 -15.69
CA TYR A 208 -12.09 16.72 -15.58
C TYR A 208 -12.96 17.67 -14.75
N GLU A 209 -14.27 17.60 -14.96
CA GLU A 209 -15.27 18.44 -14.26
C GLU A 209 -15.36 18.11 -12.78
N THR A 210 -15.43 16.82 -12.42
CA THR A 210 -15.50 16.40 -11.01
C THR A 210 -14.23 16.81 -10.26
N VAL A 211 -13.06 16.61 -10.87
CA VAL A 211 -11.76 16.99 -10.28
C VAL A 211 -11.63 18.52 -10.16
N GLU A 212 -12.08 19.29 -11.18
CA GLU A 212 -12.03 20.74 -11.11
C GLU A 212 -12.92 21.28 -10.00
N GLY A 213 -14.09 20.70 -9.81
CA GLY A 213 -15.04 21.08 -8.78
C GLY A 213 -14.61 20.82 -7.33
N ILE A 214 -13.57 20.02 -7.09
CA ILE A 214 -13.08 19.73 -5.73
C ILE A 214 -12.36 20.98 -5.17
N SER A 215 -12.78 21.44 -4.01
CA SER A 215 -12.14 22.52 -3.26
C SER A 215 -11.29 22.01 -2.10
N ARG A 216 -10.46 22.88 -1.52
CA ARG A 216 -9.72 22.57 -0.29
C ARG A 216 -10.65 22.24 0.87
N GLU A 217 -11.75 22.96 0.98
CA GLU A 217 -12.78 22.77 2.00
C GLU A 217 -13.41 21.39 1.91
N ASP A 218 -13.63 20.87 0.70
CA ASP A 218 -14.12 19.49 0.50
C ASP A 218 -13.15 18.46 1.11
N LEU A 219 -11.81 18.68 0.96
CA LEU A 219 -10.80 17.80 1.56
C LEU A 219 -10.86 17.86 3.10
N VAL A 220 -10.95 19.06 3.67
CA VAL A 220 -11.04 19.26 5.12
C VAL A 220 -12.28 18.57 5.68
N ASP A 221 -13.43 18.72 5.02
CA ASP A 221 -14.69 18.14 5.46
C ASP A 221 -14.70 16.62 5.31
N PHE A 222 -14.14 16.08 4.22
CA PHE A 222 -13.99 14.63 4.03
C PHE A 222 -13.08 14.04 5.11
N HIS A 223 -11.92 14.65 5.36
CA HIS A 223 -10.99 14.23 6.40
C HIS A 223 -11.64 14.24 7.78
N ARG A 224 -12.32 15.33 8.15
CA ARG A 224 -12.98 15.48 9.47
C ARG A 224 -14.01 14.40 9.73
N ARG A 225 -14.76 13.96 8.70
CA ARG A 225 -15.75 12.88 8.81
C ARG A 225 -15.09 11.51 8.88
N ALA A 226 -13.98 11.30 8.15
CA ALA A 226 -13.29 10.03 8.06
C ALA A 226 -12.49 9.69 9.32
N TYR A 227 -11.73 10.66 9.86
CA TYR A 227 -10.81 10.45 10.97
C TYR A 227 -11.48 10.60 12.33
N GLN A 228 -12.41 9.71 12.61
CA GLN A 228 -13.11 9.54 13.90
C GLN A 228 -12.75 8.17 14.48
N GLY A 229 -12.60 8.07 15.81
CA GLY A 229 -12.14 6.85 16.46
C GLY A 229 -12.94 5.60 16.09
N ALA A 230 -14.26 5.70 16.02
CA ALA A 230 -15.14 4.60 15.60
C ALA A 230 -14.87 4.08 14.18
N ASN A 231 -14.16 4.85 13.34
CA ASN A 231 -13.83 4.52 11.95
C ASN A 231 -12.37 4.11 11.76
N LEU A 232 -11.55 4.13 12.83
CA LEU A 232 -10.14 3.82 12.77
C LEU A 232 -9.85 2.42 13.33
N MET A 233 -8.92 1.75 12.66
CA MET A 233 -8.28 0.54 13.14
C MET A 233 -6.77 0.73 13.02
N VAL A 234 -6.03 0.45 14.08
CA VAL A 234 -4.57 0.55 14.14
C VAL A 234 -3.99 -0.85 14.25
N GLY A 235 -3.23 -1.25 13.25
CA GLY A 235 -2.41 -2.46 13.26
C GLY A 235 -0.95 -2.09 13.48
N MET A 236 -0.24 -2.87 14.28
CA MET A 236 1.21 -2.72 14.45
C MET A 236 1.87 -4.09 14.42
N VAL A 237 2.98 -4.15 13.69
CA VAL A 237 3.85 -5.33 13.61
C VAL A 237 5.29 -4.89 13.81
N GLY A 238 6.07 -5.64 14.58
CA GLY A 238 7.50 -5.37 14.70
C GLY A 238 8.10 -5.64 16.06
N ASP A 239 9.30 -5.10 16.24
CA ASP A 239 10.10 -5.29 17.45
C ASP A 239 9.64 -4.36 18.59
N PHE A 240 8.67 -4.81 19.34
CA PHE A 240 8.18 -4.16 20.54
C PHE A 240 7.68 -5.21 21.55
N ASP A 241 7.35 -4.74 22.72
CA ASP A 241 6.63 -5.47 23.75
C ASP A 241 5.24 -4.86 23.90
N SER A 242 4.20 -5.67 23.74
CA SER A 242 2.80 -5.21 23.68
C SER A 242 2.35 -4.51 24.96
N GLU A 243 2.79 -4.96 26.12
CA GLU A 243 2.41 -4.34 27.41
C GLU A 243 3.03 -2.94 27.54
N THR A 244 4.28 -2.80 27.08
CA THR A 244 5.03 -1.53 27.15
C THR A 244 4.53 -0.51 26.13
N ILE A 245 4.14 -0.96 24.92
CA ILE A 245 3.78 -0.07 23.82
C ILE A 245 2.32 0.42 23.91
N LEU A 246 1.43 -0.37 24.49
CA LEU A 246 0.00 -0.08 24.58
C LEU A 246 -0.30 1.30 25.21
N PRO A 247 0.25 1.67 26.37
CA PRO A 247 0.00 2.99 26.95
C PRO A 247 0.47 4.14 26.05
N ILE A 248 1.52 3.92 25.23
CA ILE A 248 2.05 4.91 24.30
C ILE A 248 1.09 5.11 23.15
N ILE A 249 0.54 4.01 22.58
CA ILE A 249 -0.47 4.03 21.52
C ILE A 249 -1.74 4.71 22.05
N GLU A 250 -2.23 4.29 23.21
CA GLU A 250 -3.43 4.85 23.82
C GLU A 250 -3.32 6.36 23.98
N LYS A 251 -2.23 6.83 24.56
CA LYS A 251 -1.95 8.26 24.70
C LYS A 251 -1.87 8.97 23.33
N ALA A 252 -1.20 8.39 22.36
CA ALA A 252 -1.01 9.00 21.06
C ALA A 252 -2.32 9.12 20.27
N PHE A 253 -3.14 8.07 20.26
CA PHE A 253 -4.38 8.01 19.49
C PHE A 253 -5.61 8.54 20.24
N SER A 254 -5.52 8.87 21.55
CA SER A 254 -6.60 9.51 22.31
C SER A 254 -7.03 10.87 21.77
N VAL A 255 -6.22 11.50 20.92
CA VAL A 255 -6.52 12.81 20.29
C VAL A 255 -7.63 12.76 19.25
N PHE A 256 -7.99 11.57 18.76
CA PHE A 256 -9.09 11.43 17.81
C PHE A 256 -10.43 11.40 18.56
N PRO A 257 -11.46 12.17 18.10
CA PRO A 257 -12.79 12.11 18.71
C PRO A 257 -13.40 10.72 18.50
N SER A 258 -14.23 10.26 19.42
CA SER A 258 -14.91 8.97 19.30
C SER A 258 -15.73 8.86 18.02
N GLY A 259 -16.63 9.84 17.78
CA GLY A 259 -17.46 9.93 16.61
C GLY A 259 -18.44 8.78 16.42
N GLU A 260 -19.09 8.78 15.26
CA GLU A 260 -20.03 7.74 14.85
C GLU A 260 -19.39 6.82 13.82
N LYS A 261 -19.72 5.52 13.92
CA LYS A 261 -19.27 4.53 12.95
C LYS A 261 -19.97 4.76 11.61
N ILE A 262 -19.17 4.97 10.57
CA ILE A 262 -19.69 5.07 9.20
C ILE A 262 -20.32 3.73 8.82
N ASN A 263 -21.61 3.76 8.45
CA ASN A 263 -22.28 2.61 7.87
C ASN A 263 -21.96 2.53 6.38
N ILE A 264 -21.38 1.41 5.93
CA ILE A 264 -21.07 1.15 4.53
C ILE A 264 -22.14 0.19 4.02
N GLU A 265 -23.20 0.75 3.45
CA GLU A 265 -24.21 -0.01 2.73
C GLU A 265 -23.84 0.00 1.25
N LEU A 266 -23.33 -1.11 0.77
CA LEU A 266 -23.03 -1.27 -0.64
C LEU A 266 -24.33 -1.49 -1.40
N PRO A 267 -24.62 -0.72 -2.48
CA PRO A 267 -25.80 -0.93 -3.28
C PRO A 267 -25.83 -2.36 -3.83
N CYS A 268 -26.96 -3.03 -3.71
CA CYS A 268 -27.19 -4.28 -4.42
C CYS A 268 -27.17 -4.01 -5.93
N VAL A 269 -26.42 -4.84 -6.64
CA VAL A 269 -26.49 -4.87 -8.11
C VAL A 269 -27.61 -5.85 -8.46
N ASP A 270 -28.70 -5.31 -8.99
CA ASP A 270 -29.77 -6.14 -9.51
C ASP A 270 -29.26 -6.82 -10.79
N ARG A 271 -28.96 -8.10 -10.69
CA ARG A 271 -28.62 -8.92 -11.85
C ARG A 271 -29.95 -9.35 -12.46
N SER A 272 -30.49 -8.54 -13.38
CA SER A 272 -31.51 -9.04 -14.27
C SER A 272 -30.89 -10.20 -15.07
N GLU A 273 -31.39 -11.41 -14.81
CA GLU A 273 -31.14 -12.55 -15.67
C GLU A 273 -31.83 -12.27 -17.02
N GLU A 274 -31.06 -11.81 -18.01
CA GLU A 274 -31.39 -11.89 -19.42
C GLU A 274 -30.48 -12.90 -20.10
#